data_49594010106e040ce1dfcc91b7c89329
#
_entry.id   49594010106e040ce1dfcc91b7c89329
#
_cell.length_a   1.000
_cell.length_b   1.000
_cell.length_c   1.000
_cell.angle_alpha   90.00
_cell.angle_beta   90.00
_cell.angle_gamma   90.00
#
_symmetry.space_group_name_H-M   'P 1'
#
loop_
_entity.id
_entity.type
_entity.pdbx_description
1 polymer ?
#
loop_
_entity_poly.entity_id
_entity_poly.type
_entity_poly.pdbx_seq_one_letter_code
_entity_poly.pdbx_strand_id
1 'polypeptide(L)'
;NEKAAAPDLWDDPSAAQAVTSALSHRQSELDRVTQMSERIDDLEAMVDMAAEDPDEGADILAEAEADLEKLRKDLGDLEIRTLLDGEYDERNAVITIRSGAGGVDAADFAEILLRMYLRWAERHGYPTKVMDTSYAEEAGLKSATFEVQAPYAYGTLSVEAGTHRLV
;
A
#
# COMPACT_ATOMS: atom_id res chain seq x y z
N ASN A 1 21.97 -10.57 9.06
CA ASN A 1 22.71 -11.70 8.45
C ASN A 1 23.24 -12.71 9.47
N GLU A 2 23.78 -12.29 10.64
CA GLU A 2 24.33 -13.22 11.64
C GLU A 2 23.31 -14.24 12.17
N LYS A 3 22.08 -13.82 12.46
CA LYS A 3 21.02 -14.72 12.93
C LYS A 3 20.59 -15.75 11.87
N ALA A 4 20.65 -15.37 10.59
CA ALA A 4 20.31 -16.28 9.49
C ALA A 4 21.45 -17.27 9.16
N ALA A 5 22.66 -17.02 9.63
CA ALA A 5 23.83 -17.88 9.47
C ALA A 5 24.09 -18.78 10.70
N ALA A 6 23.25 -18.70 11.73
CA ALA A 6 23.40 -19.51 12.93
C ALA A 6 23.15 -20.99 12.61
N PRO A 7 24.07 -21.91 13.00
CA PRO A 7 23.97 -23.33 12.65
C PRO A 7 22.74 -24.05 13.22
N ASP A 8 22.24 -23.56 14.36
CA ASP A 8 21.10 -24.06 15.10
C ASP A 8 19.75 -23.48 14.67
N LEU A 9 19.75 -22.55 13.72
CA LEU A 9 18.52 -21.91 13.21
C LEU A 9 17.50 -22.92 12.68
N TRP A 10 17.99 -23.97 12.05
CA TRP A 10 17.16 -24.96 11.36
C TRP A 10 16.62 -26.07 12.29
N ASP A 11 17.00 -26.08 13.57
CA ASP A 11 16.49 -26.99 14.58
C ASP A 11 15.05 -26.65 14.98
N ASP A 12 14.65 -25.36 14.83
CA ASP A 12 13.27 -24.89 14.99
C ASP A 12 12.73 -24.28 13.70
N PRO A 13 11.87 -25.00 12.95
CA PRO A 13 11.31 -24.51 11.69
C PRO A 13 10.54 -23.20 11.81
N SER A 14 9.88 -22.95 12.96
CA SER A 14 9.12 -21.73 13.21
C SER A 14 10.05 -20.53 13.39
N ALA A 15 11.11 -20.69 14.17
CA ALA A 15 12.15 -19.68 14.34
C ALA A 15 12.88 -19.40 13.03
N ALA A 16 13.22 -20.45 12.26
CA ALA A 16 13.84 -20.32 10.94
C ALA A 16 12.97 -19.53 9.96
N GLN A 17 11.66 -19.82 9.92
CA GLN A 17 10.72 -19.10 9.07
C GLN A 17 10.62 -17.61 9.48
N ALA A 18 10.55 -17.31 10.77
CA ALA A 18 10.50 -15.94 11.25
C ALA A 18 11.76 -15.14 10.89
N VAL A 19 12.95 -15.74 11.07
CA VAL A 19 14.23 -15.09 10.73
C VAL A 19 14.40 -14.89 9.24
N THR A 20 14.06 -15.90 8.42
CA THR A 20 14.17 -15.79 6.95
C THR A 20 13.17 -14.82 6.37
N SER A 21 11.94 -14.77 6.89
CA SER A 21 10.94 -13.78 6.50
C SER A 21 11.39 -12.35 6.84
N ALA A 22 11.90 -12.12 8.06
CA ALA A 22 12.43 -10.84 8.46
C ALA A 22 13.66 -10.41 7.64
N LEU A 23 14.53 -11.35 7.28
CA LEU A 23 15.67 -11.08 6.41
C LEU A 23 15.23 -10.68 5.01
N SER A 24 14.31 -11.45 4.41
CA SER A 24 13.75 -11.17 3.07
C SER A 24 13.08 -9.79 3.02
N HIS A 25 12.30 -9.45 4.06
CA HIS A 25 11.65 -8.15 4.15
C HIS A 25 12.68 -7.00 4.18
N ARG A 26 13.68 -7.10 5.07
CA ARG A 26 14.73 -6.06 5.17
C ARG A 26 15.59 -5.96 3.92
N GLN A 27 15.85 -7.09 3.25
CA GLN A 27 16.56 -7.09 1.98
C GLN A 27 15.75 -6.37 0.90
N SER A 28 14.46 -6.66 0.80
CA SER A 28 13.56 -6.00 -0.15
C SER A 28 13.46 -4.47 0.09
N GLU A 29 13.49 -4.02 1.34
CA GLU A 29 13.53 -2.59 1.65
C GLU A 29 14.85 -1.94 1.24
N LEU A 30 15.97 -2.60 1.52
CA LEU A 30 17.30 -2.12 1.11
C LEU A 30 17.42 -2.05 -0.41
N ASP A 31 16.98 -3.10 -1.11
CA ASP A 31 17.01 -3.17 -2.58
C ASP A 31 16.17 -2.04 -3.19
N ARG A 32 15.02 -1.74 -2.61
CA ARG A 32 14.15 -0.63 -3.05
C ARG A 32 14.86 0.73 -2.95
N VAL A 33 15.47 1.01 -1.79
CA VAL A 33 16.21 2.28 -1.60
C VAL A 33 17.40 2.35 -2.55
N THR A 34 18.11 1.24 -2.73
CA THR A 34 19.24 1.16 -3.67
C THR A 34 18.78 1.44 -5.11
N GLN A 35 17.71 0.80 -5.56
CA GLN A 35 17.14 1.03 -6.89
C GLN A 35 16.68 2.48 -7.10
N MET A 36 16.09 3.10 -6.07
CA MET A 36 15.74 4.52 -6.16
C MET A 36 16.97 5.41 -6.30
N SER A 37 18.07 5.10 -5.58
CA SER A 37 19.33 5.83 -5.71
C SER A 37 19.94 5.68 -7.10
N GLU A 38 19.99 4.45 -7.63
CA GLU A 38 20.47 4.16 -8.98
C GLU A 38 19.66 4.92 -10.04
N ARG A 39 18.33 5.00 -9.89
CA ARG A 39 17.47 5.76 -10.80
C ARG A 39 17.72 7.27 -10.74
N ILE A 40 18.14 7.81 -9.59
CA ILE A 40 18.54 9.21 -9.48
C ILE A 40 19.83 9.44 -10.28
N ASP A 41 20.82 8.57 -10.10
CA ASP A 41 22.08 8.65 -10.84
C ASP A 41 21.86 8.52 -12.35
N ASP A 42 20.96 7.62 -12.79
CA ASP A 42 20.56 7.48 -14.19
C ASP A 42 19.88 8.75 -14.74
N LEU A 43 18.99 9.38 -13.95
CA LEU A 43 18.34 10.63 -14.34
C LEU A 43 19.34 11.79 -14.47
N GLU A 44 20.33 11.88 -13.58
CA GLU A 44 21.42 12.87 -13.69
C GLU A 44 22.22 12.64 -14.98
N ALA A 45 22.58 11.38 -15.29
CA ALA A 45 23.27 11.05 -16.52
C ALA A 45 22.44 11.38 -17.78
N MET A 46 21.12 11.16 -17.75
CA MET A 46 20.23 11.54 -18.87
C MET A 46 20.20 13.06 -19.10
N VAL A 47 20.16 13.85 -18.03
CA VAL A 47 20.19 15.31 -18.13
C VAL A 47 21.51 15.80 -18.71
N ASP A 48 22.64 15.21 -18.29
CA ASP A 48 23.97 15.55 -18.82
C ASP A 48 24.08 15.18 -20.31
N MET A 49 23.61 13.99 -20.71
CA MET A 49 23.58 13.60 -22.13
C MET A 49 22.72 14.53 -22.98
N ALA A 50 21.54 14.92 -22.47
CA ALA A 50 20.66 15.85 -23.18
C ALA A 50 21.28 17.23 -23.37
N ALA A 51 22.15 17.67 -22.46
CA ALA A 51 22.87 18.93 -22.57
C ALA A 51 23.99 18.89 -23.63
N GLU A 52 24.54 17.71 -23.92
CA GLU A 52 25.61 17.51 -24.89
C GLU A 52 25.07 17.33 -26.33
N ASP A 53 23.84 16.86 -26.49
CA ASP A 53 23.22 16.62 -27.80
C ASP A 53 22.01 17.51 -28.04
N PRO A 54 22.18 18.63 -28.78
CA PRO A 54 21.08 19.56 -29.08
C PRO A 54 19.98 19.00 -29.97
N ASP A 55 20.25 17.93 -30.73
CA ASP A 55 19.29 17.34 -31.68
C ASP A 55 18.37 16.32 -31.02
N GLU A 56 18.91 15.46 -30.17
CA GLU A 56 18.16 14.41 -29.44
C GLU A 56 17.86 14.79 -27.97
N GLY A 57 18.46 15.83 -27.45
CA GLY A 57 18.36 16.25 -26.05
C GLY A 57 16.93 16.50 -25.56
N ALA A 58 16.05 16.99 -26.44
CA ALA A 58 14.64 17.22 -26.10
C ALA A 58 13.88 15.92 -25.80
N ASP A 59 14.15 14.87 -26.57
CA ASP A 59 13.50 13.56 -26.38
C ASP A 59 14.05 12.86 -25.12
N ILE A 60 15.37 12.97 -24.87
CA ILE A 60 16.02 12.46 -23.65
C ILE A 60 15.44 13.15 -22.39
N LEU A 61 15.25 14.47 -22.44
CA LEU A 61 14.65 15.21 -21.32
C LEU A 61 13.21 14.79 -21.07
N ALA A 62 12.42 14.56 -22.12
CA ALA A 62 11.04 14.11 -21.98
C ALA A 62 10.95 12.71 -21.33
N GLU A 63 11.88 11.81 -21.66
CA GLU A 63 11.98 10.51 -21.01
C GLU A 63 12.40 10.65 -19.54
N ALA A 64 13.40 11.47 -19.25
CA ALA A 64 13.85 11.76 -17.89
C ALA A 64 12.74 12.36 -17.02
N GLU A 65 11.95 13.30 -17.55
CA GLU A 65 10.79 13.88 -16.85
C GLU A 65 9.74 12.81 -16.53
N ALA A 66 9.43 11.91 -17.47
CA ALA A 66 8.47 10.84 -17.26
C ALA A 66 8.93 9.84 -16.19
N ASP A 67 10.24 9.56 -16.11
CA ASP A 67 10.78 8.66 -15.10
C ASP A 67 10.91 9.35 -13.73
N LEU A 68 11.21 10.64 -13.69
CA LEU A 68 11.20 11.45 -12.47
C LEU A 68 9.81 11.46 -11.81
N GLU A 69 8.74 11.56 -12.58
CA GLU A 69 7.37 11.51 -12.04
C GLU A 69 7.05 10.13 -11.43
N LYS A 70 7.53 9.04 -12.04
CA LYS A 70 7.40 7.69 -11.45
C LYS A 70 8.21 7.59 -10.15
N LEU A 71 9.44 8.08 -10.15
CA LEU A 71 10.32 8.05 -8.98
C LEU A 71 9.72 8.85 -7.81
N ARG A 72 9.13 10.03 -8.07
CA ARG A 72 8.42 10.83 -7.07
C ARG A 72 7.26 10.07 -6.44
N LYS A 73 6.50 9.34 -7.25
CA LYS A 73 5.40 8.51 -6.75
C LYS A 73 5.93 7.37 -5.85
N ASP A 74 6.97 6.67 -6.30
CA ASP A 74 7.58 5.56 -5.56
C ASP A 74 8.17 6.06 -4.22
N LEU A 75 8.75 7.27 -4.21
CA LEU A 75 9.26 7.91 -3.00
C LEU A 75 8.12 8.27 -2.03
N GLY A 76 7.01 8.82 -2.53
CA GLY A 76 5.83 9.11 -1.71
C GLY A 76 5.25 7.85 -1.07
N ASP A 77 5.20 6.73 -1.80
CA ASP A 77 4.79 5.44 -1.25
C ASP A 77 5.76 4.92 -0.18
N LEU A 78 7.06 5.17 -0.34
CA LEU A 78 8.08 4.81 0.66
C LEU A 78 7.97 5.68 1.93
N GLU A 79 7.73 6.98 1.77
CA GLU A 79 7.52 7.90 2.90
C GLU A 79 6.33 7.47 3.75
N ILE A 80 5.19 7.13 3.13
CA ILE A 80 4.00 6.63 3.84
C ILE A 80 4.36 5.37 4.63
N ARG A 81 5.07 4.40 4.03
CA ARG A 81 5.47 3.16 4.70
C ARG A 81 6.42 3.40 5.87
N THR A 82 7.31 4.38 5.75
CA THR A 82 8.25 4.73 6.84
C THR A 82 7.52 5.31 8.05
N LEU A 83 6.35 5.90 7.87
CA LEU A 83 5.49 6.41 8.93
C LEU A 83 4.61 5.32 9.59
N LEU A 84 4.49 4.16 8.95
CA LEU A 84 3.69 3.03 9.41
C LEU A 84 4.59 2.02 10.15
N ASP A 85 4.96 2.34 11.39
CA ASP A 85 5.86 1.54 12.24
C ASP A 85 5.15 0.80 13.40
N GLY A 86 3.82 0.82 13.42
CA GLY A 86 3.01 0.12 14.39
C GLY A 86 3.06 -1.41 14.22
N GLU A 87 2.89 -2.14 15.32
CA GLU A 87 2.97 -3.62 15.38
C GLU A 87 2.10 -4.35 14.34
N TYR A 88 0.98 -3.73 13.94
CA TYR A 88 0.01 -4.34 13.03
C TYR A 88 -0.04 -3.65 11.65
N ASP A 89 0.71 -2.58 11.45
CA ASP A 89 0.61 -1.74 10.25
C ASP A 89 0.90 -2.50 8.95
N GLU A 90 1.83 -3.45 8.98
CA GLU A 90 2.20 -4.28 7.82
C GLU A 90 1.13 -5.31 7.42
N ARG A 91 0.09 -5.49 8.25
CA ARG A 91 -0.90 -6.56 8.04
C ARG A 91 -1.98 -6.17 7.04
N ASN A 92 -2.69 -7.20 6.55
CA ASN A 92 -3.96 -7.02 5.87
C ASN A 92 -4.96 -6.28 6.77
N ALA A 93 -5.89 -5.54 6.18
CA ALA A 93 -6.94 -4.86 6.90
C ALA A 93 -8.27 -5.63 6.82
N VAL A 94 -8.90 -5.87 7.96
CA VAL A 94 -10.30 -6.29 8.03
C VAL A 94 -11.14 -5.08 8.44
N ILE A 95 -12.06 -4.69 7.56
CA ILE A 95 -12.89 -3.50 7.72
C ILE A 95 -14.33 -3.94 7.92
N THR A 96 -14.96 -3.38 8.95
CA THR A 96 -16.39 -3.54 9.17
C THR A 96 -17.08 -2.19 9.11
N ILE A 97 -18.02 -2.04 8.17
CA ILE A 97 -18.90 -0.90 8.04
C ILE A 97 -20.24 -1.25 8.69
N ARG A 98 -20.79 -0.34 9.46
CA ARG A 98 -22.11 -0.50 10.07
C ARG A 98 -22.90 0.77 9.88
N SER A 99 -24.16 0.66 9.43
CA SER A 99 -25.06 1.79 9.37
C SER A 99 -25.37 2.31 10.78
N GLY A 100 -25.40 3.63 10.91
CA GLY A 100 -25.79 4.29 12.15
C GLY A 100 -27.32 4.34 12.34
N ALA A 101 -27.77 5.15 13.31
CA ALA A 101 -29.20 5.29 13.69
C ALA A 101 -30.02 6.17 12.70
N GLY A 102 -29.55 6.40 11.49
CA GLY A 102 -30.17 7.30 10.49
C GLY A 102 -31.21 6.65 9.56
N GLY A 103 -31.69 5.45 9.86
CA GLY A 103 -32.67 4.76 9.02
C GLY A 103 -32.12 4.40 7.63
N VAL A 104 -32.97 4.58 6.58
CA VAL A 104 -32.63 4.23 5.18
C VAL A 104 -31.44 5.02 4.69
N ASP A 105 -31.34 6.31 4.97
CA ASP A 105 -30.23 7.16 4.53
C ASP A 105 -28.87 6.68 5.08
N ALA A 106 -28.84 6.21 6.35
CA ALA A 106 -27.62 5.66 6.93
C ALA A 106 -27.24 4.31 6.29
N ALA A 107 -28.22 3.51 5.92
CA ALA A 107 -27.99 2.23 5.24
C ALA A 107 -27.47 2.43 3.81
N ASP A 108 -28.01 3.39 3.08
CA ASP A 108 -27.54 3.79 1.75
C ASP A 108 -26.13 4.37 1.82
N PHE A 109 -25.85 5.20 2.80
CA PHE A 109 -24.50 5.74 3.00
C PHE A 109 -23.48 4.64 3.33
N ALA A 110 -23.85 3.64 4.13
CA ALA A 110 -22.99 2.49 4.42
C ALA A 110 -22.64 1.70 3.14
N GLU A 111 -23.59 1.57 2.20
CA GLU A 111 -23.34 0.94 0.90
C GLU A 111 -22.43 1.79 0.02
N ILE A 112 -22.58 3.09 0.03
CA ILE A 112 -21.69 4.02 -0.66
C ILE A 112 -20.26 3.88 -0.13
N LEU A 113 -20.07 3.84 1.20
CA LEU A 113 -18.75 3.65 1.82
C LEU A 113 -18.12 2.31 1.44
N LEU A 114 -18.88 1.20 1.48
CA LEU A 114 -18.38 -0.10 1.04
C LEU A 114 -17.86 -0.02 -0.40
N ARG A 115 -18.66 0.54 -1.30
CA ARG A 115 -18.26 0.69 -2.71
C ARG A 115 -17.04 1.59 -2.87
N MET A 116 -16.94 2.66 -2.08
CA MET A 116 -15.79 3.57 -2.08
C MET A 116 -14.49 2.83 -1.73
N TYR A 117 -14.48 2.08 -0.63
CA TYR A 117 -13.29 1.35 -0.20
C TYR A 117 -12.92 0.20 -1.13
N LEU A 118 -13.88 -0.54 -1.65
CA LEU A 118 -13.62 -1.60 -2.64
C LEU A 118 -13.00 -1.03 -3.92
N ARG A 119 -13.51 0.11 -4.42
CA ARG A 119 -12.93 0.80 -5.58
C ARG A 119 -11.57 1.41 -5.31
N TRP A 120 -11.34 1.90 -4.09
CA TRP A 120 -10.03 2.36 -3.68
C TRP A 120 -9.02 1.22 -3.73
N ALA A 121 -9.34 0.07 -3.16
CA ALA A 121 -8.48 -1.11 -3.20
C ALA A 121 -8.22 -1.59 -4.64
N GLU A 122 -9.25 -1.63 -5.49
CA GLU A 122 -9.13 -2.00 -6.91
C GLU A 122 -8.15 -1.08 -7.66
N ARG A 123 -8.26 0.24 -7.47
CA ARG A 123 -7.35 1.22 -8.11
C ARG A 123 -5.89 1.06 -7.69
N HIS A 124 -5.65 0.56 -6.46
CA HIS A 124 -4.32 0.27 -5.95
C HIS A 124 -3.85 -1.15 -6.28
N GLY A 125 -4.67 -1.94 -6.99
CA GLY A 125 -4.36 -3.34 -7.31
C GLY A 125 -4.38 -4.26 -6.08
N TYR A 126 -5.08 -3.88 -5.02
CA TYR A 126 -5.17 -4.65 -3.79
C TYR A 126 -6.33 -5.66 -3.86
N PRO A 127 -6.07 -6.96 -3.75
CA PRO A 127 -7.12 -7.96 -3.67
C PRO A 127 -8.03 -7.71 -2.46
N THR A 128 -9.34 -7.85 -2.67
CA THR A 128 -10.33 -7.73 -1.62
C THR A 128 -11.17 -8.99 -1.50
N LYS A 129 -11.59 -9.33 -0.28
CA LYS A 129 -12.48 -10.44 0.00
C LYS A 129 -13.62 -9.97 0.90
N VAL A 130 -14.85 -9.95 0.36
CA VAL A 130 -16.05 -9.72 1.17
C VAL A 130 -16.31 -10.98 2.00
N MET A 131 -16.39 -10.81 3.33
CA MET A 131 -16.54 -11.90 4.29
C MET A 131 -17.98 -12.04 4.73
N ASP A 132 -18.67 -10.91 4.96
CA ASP A 132 -20.06 -10.88 5.41
C ASP A 132 -20.75 -9.61 4.92
N THR A 133 -22.05 -9.73 4.64
CA THR A 133 -22.88 -8.59 4.21
C THR A 133 -24.31 -8.79 4.72
N SER A 134 -24.81 -7.81 5.45
CA SER A 134 -26.20 -7.76 5.91
C SER A 134 -26.89 -6.56 5.31
N TYR A 135 -27.95 -6.78 4.55
CA TYR A 135 -28.73 -5.74 3.91
C TYR A 135 -29.82 -5.21 4.84
N ALA A 136 -30.18 -3.94 4.65
CA ALA A 136 -31.33 -3.35 5.29
C ALA A 136 -32.64 -3.85 4.64
N GLU A 137 -33.77 -3.67 5.32
CA GLU A 137 -35.05 -4.21 4.83
C GLU A 137 -35.58 -3.48 3.59
N GLU A 138 -35.35 -2.16 3.49
CA GLU A 138 -35.84 -1.33 2.38
C GLU A 138 -34.73 -1.11 1.33
N ALA A 139 -33.57 -0.58 1.73
CA ALA A 139 -32.45 -0.29 0.86
C ALA A 139 -31.15 -0.17 1.65
N GLY A 140 -30.00 -0.37 0.98
CA GLY A 140 -28.68 -0.19 1.54
C GLY A 140 -28.21 -1.32 2.46
N LEU A 141 -27.17 -1.07 3.23
CA LEU A 141 -26.50 -2.05 4.08
C LEU A 141 -26.70 -1.77 5.57
N LYS A 142 -27.07 -2.79 6.35
CA LYS A 142 -26.95 -2.79 7.82
C LYS A 142 -25.48 -2.89 8.25
N SER A 143 -24.76 -3.82 7.65
CA SER A 143 -23.34 -4.00 7.88
C SER A 143 -22.66 -4.74 6.71
N ALA A 144 -21.37 -4.48 6.54
CA ALA A 144 -20.52 -5.27 5.66
C ALA A 144 -19.14 -5.44 6.30
N THR A 145 -18.56 -6.63 6.16
CA THR A 145 -17.19 -6.92 6.57
C THR A 145 -16.42 -7.44 5.38
N PHE A 146 -15.26 -6.85 5.13
CA PHE A 146 -14.37 -7.25 4.03
C PHE A 146 -12.91 -7.13 4.43
N GLU A 147 -12.06 -7.91 3.79
CA GLU A 147 -10.61 -7.90 3.94
C GLU A 147 -9.96 -7.23 2.73
N VAL A 148 -8.96 -6.39 2.98
CA VAL A 148 -8.03 -5.87 1.97
C VAL A 148 -6.69 -6.58 2.16
N GLN A 149 -6.26 -7.33 1.16
CA GLN A 149 -5.08 -8.19 1.22
C GLN A 149 -3.89 -7.49 0.58
N ALA A 150 -3.25 -6.62 1.34
CA ALA A 150 -2.08 -5.89 0.87
C ALA A 150 -1.13 -5.57 2.03
N PRO A 151 0.18 -5.49 1.76
CA PRO A 151 1.12 -4.96 2.74
C PRO A 151 0.72 -3.54 3.17
N TYR A 152 0.81 -3.26 4.46
CA TYR A 152 0.45 -1.98 5.07
C TYR A 152 -1.02 -1.54 4.92
N ALA A 153 -1.90 -2.45 4.53
CA ALA A 153 -3.32 -2.14 4.41
C ALA A 153 -3.94 -1.74 5.75
N TYR A 154 -3.56 -2.41 6.84
CA TYR A 154 -4.04 -2.06 8.18
C TYR A 154 -3.57 -0.67 8.59
N GLY A 155 -2.28 -0.38 8.50
CA GLY A 155 -1.74 0.94 8.87
C GLY A 155 -2.39 2.07 8.07
N THR A 156 -2.51 1.89 6.76
CA THR A 156 -3.14 2.88 5.87
C THR A 156 -4.61 3.12 6.20
N LEU A 157 -5.37 2.06 6.51
CA LEU A 157 -6.83 2.15 6.70
C LEU A 157 -7.25 2.34 8.17
N SER A 158 -6.34 2.13 9.12
CA SER A 158 -6.64 2.29 10.55
C SER A 158 -7.05 3.70 10.93
N VAL A 159 -6.54 4.70 10.22
CA VAL A 159 -6.89 6.12 10.42
C VAL A 159 -8.33 6.45 10.03
N GLU A 160 -8.95 5.61 9.21
CA GLU A 160 -10.34 5.73 8.79
C GLU A 160 -11.33 5.21 9.86
N ALA A 161 -10.82 4.60 10.95
CA ALA A 161 -11.68 4.08 12.01
C ALA A 161 -12.40 5.19 12.74
N GLY A 162 -13.75 5.22 12.64
CA GLY A 162 -14.54 6.24 13.29
C GLY A 162 -15.94 6.40 12.70
N THR A 163 -16.63 7.44 13.13
CA THR A 163 -17.95 7.79 12.61
C THR A 163 -17.82 8.63 11.35
N HIS A 164 -18.30 8.10 10.24
CA HIS A 164 -18.38 8.80 8.96
C HIS A 164 -19.68 9.61 8.88
N ARG A 165 -19.58 10.82 8.35
CA ARG A 165 -20.71 11.73 8.17
C ARG A 165 -20.72 12.25 6.74
N LEU A 166 -21.89 12.16 6.10
CA LEU A 166 -22.15 12.84 4.85
C LEU A 166 -22.50 14.32 5.14
N VAL A 167 -21.83 15.25 4.48
CA VAL A 167 -22.02 16.70 4.59
C VAL A 167 -22.46 17.27 3.25
#